data_a0e54f5ff6071723a2f716a4f91731f3
#
_entry.id   a0e54f5ff6071723a2f716a4f91731f3
#
_cell.length_a   1.000
_cell.length_b   1.000
_cell.length_c   1.000
_cell.angle_alpha   90.00
_cell.angle_beta   90.00
_cell.angle_gamma   90.00
#
_symmetry.space_group_name_H-M   'P 1'
#
loop_
_entity.id
_entity.type
_entity.pdbx_description
1 polymer ?
#
loop_
_entity_poly.entity_id
_entity_poly.type
_entity_poly.pdbx_seq_one_letter_code
_entity_poly.pdbx_strand_id
1 'polypeptide(L)'
;VRSVLIVLIALVWLGAGCSSVGSNGGAAGKKTEVVFWHSMSGDLQTVLHDIVADFNQTHSEIEVKPVFQGTYEEALTKWNTVAGTEDAPTIMQTFEVGTKYMIDSGQIVPVQTWIDKDKYDVSQWEKNIVSYYTVDGRIYSMPFNSSTPVLIYNKDAFREAGLDPENPPLTYSELKEAAKKLTKKKGNETVQYGFSILNYGWFFEEMVAVQGGLYVNNDNGRSGDATKAVFNEEEGKRVFELIRDMHRDGTFYNAGQNWDDMRAAFQAGKVAMYLDSSAGVKTVINHSPFDVGVSYLPVPDGVERQGVVIGGASLWMMKGSSEEEQKAAWEFMKYLTTAPVQAEWHVRTGYFAINPAAYKEPLVKDEWKTYPQLKVTVDQLHETKSTPATQGALITVFPESRQHVVKAMERLYEGVDPQEALNKAVEETNQALQQEN
;
A
#
# COMPACT_ATOMS: atom_id res chain seq x y z
N VAL A 1 47.16 32.75 -38.86
CA VAL A 1 47.52 32.76 -40.30
C VAL A 1 46.59 31.82 -41.04
N ARG A 2 45.75 32.43 -41.94
CA ARG A 2 45.09 31.87 -43.13
C ARG A 2 44.04 30.76 -42.88
N SER A 3 42.90 30.67 -43.56
CA SER A 3 42.18 31.57 -44.52
C SER A 3 40.78 30.99 -44.73
N VAL A 4 39.84 31.88 -44.93
CA VAL A 4 38.44 31.72 -45.42
C VAL A 4 38.39 30.96 -46.72
N LEU A 5 37.35 30.13 -46.93
CA LEU A 5 36.74 29.97 -48.25
C LEU A 5 35.22 29.76 -48.15
N ILE A 6 34.52 30.77 -48.62
CA ILE A 6 33.08 30.78 -48.91
C ILE A 6 32.89 30.25 -50.32
N VAL A 7 31.97 29.29 -50.53
CA VAL A 7 31.45 29.00 -51.87
C VAL A 7 29.92 29.03 -51.81
N LEU A 8 29.41 30.10 -52.46
CA LEU A 8 28.01 30.25 -52.91
C LEU A 8 27.88 29.47 -54.24
N ILE A 9 26.87 28.69 -54.40
CA ILE A 9 26.33 28.33 -55.74
C ILE A 9 24.78 28.38 -55.69
N ALA A 10 24.30 29.00 -56.77
CA ALA A 10 22.95 29.51 -56.95
C ALA A 10 21.91 28.47 -57.44
N LEU A 11 20.67 28.85 -57.26
CA LEU A 11 19.42 28.34 -57.80
C LEU A 11 19.47 27.77 -59.22
N VAL A 12 18.69 26.68 -59.41
CA VAL A 12 17.91 26.45 -60.64
C VAL A 12 16.51 25.96 -60.29
N TRP A 13 15.53 26.76 -60.64
CA TRP A 13 14.14 26.37 -60.68
C TRP A 13 13.86 25.60 -61.98
N LEU A 14 13.18 24.48 -61.88
CA LEU A 14 12.38 23.92 -62.96
C LEU A 14 11.11 23.26 -62.35
N GLY A 15 9.98 23.86 -62.64
CA GLY A 15 8.68 23.35 -62.29
C GLY A 15 8.18 22.28 -63.28
N ALA A 16 7.31 21.49 -62.85
CA ALA A 16 6.06 21.04 -63.44
C ALA A 16 5.70 19.61 -63.04
N GLY A 17 4.48 19.41 -62.65
CA GLY A 17 3.88 18.06 -62.61
C GLY A 17 2.92 17.84 -61.44
N CYS A 18 1.72 18.35 -61.53
CA CYS A 18 0.58 17.92 -60.72
C CYS A 18 0.29 16.44 -60.94
N SER A 19 0.32 15.65 -59.92
CA SER A 19 -0.52 14.45 -59.77
C SER A 19 -0.97 14.34 -58.33
N SER A 20 -2.21 14.73 -58.10
CA SER A 20 -2.95 14.54 -56.87
C SER A 20 -3.18 13.03 -56.67
N VAL A 21 -2.31 12.37 -55.93
CA VAL A 21 -2.66 11.12 -55.26
C VAL A 21 -3.22 11.52 -53.90
N GLY A 22 -4.54 11.41 -53.76
CA GLY A 22 -5.24 11.57 -52.50
C GLY A 22 -4.73 10.47 -51.52
N SER A 23 -3.75 10.81 -50.70
CA SER A 23 -3.51 10.06 -49.45
C SER A 23 -4.61 10.52 -48.47
N ASN A 24 -5.65 9.71 -48.31
CA ASN A 24 -6.44 9.71 -47.08
C ASN A 24 -5.53 9.29 -45.92
N GLY A 25 -4.63 10.14 -45.54
CA GLY A 25 -4.06 10.17 -44.23
C GLY A 25 -5.11 10.77 -43.31
N GLY A 26 -5.96 9.93 -42.73
CA GLY A 26 -6.77 10.36 -41.59
C GLY A 26 -5.80 10.99 -40.61
N ALA A 27 -6.00 12.30 -40.31
CA ALA A 27 -5.32 12.94 -39.21
C ALA A 27 -5.65 12.08 -37.97
N ALA A 28 -4.67 11.36 -37.47
CA ALA A 28 -4.80 10.70 -36.18
C ALA A 28 -5.19 11.84 -35.22
N GLY A 29 -6.43 11.82 -34.73
CA GLY A 29 -6.93 12.83 -33.78
C GLY A 29 -5.94 12.93 -32.63
N LYS A 30 -5.72 14.14 -32.10
CA LYS A 30 -4.88 14.33 -30.93
C LYS A 30 -5.49 13.51 -29.80
N LYS A 31 -4.73 12.53 -29.27
CA LYS A 31 -5.17 11.73 -28.12
C LYS A 31 -5.30 12.61 -26.89
N THR A 32 -6.30 12.34 -26.05
CA THR A 32 -6.39 12.94 -24.72
C THR A 32 -5.33 12.31 -23.83
N GLU A 33 -4.44 13.13 -23.32
CA GLU A 33 -3.34 12.68 -22.45
C GLU A 33 -3.81 12.62 -21.00
N VAL A 34 -3.45 11.53 -20.29
CA VAL A 34 -3.66 11.34 -18.86
C VAL A 34 -2.31 11.15 -18.20
N VAL A 35 -1.82 12.16 -17.50
CA VAL A 35 -0.58 12.06 -16.73
C VAL A 35 -0.87 11.35 -15.40
N PHE A 36 -0.25 10.19 -15.20
CA PHE A 36 -0.46 9.36 -14.01
C PHE A 36 0.80 9.30 -13.16
N TRP A 37 0.81 10.00 -12.01
CA TRP A 37 1.88 9.92 -11.02
C TRP A 37 1.72 8.71 -10.13
N HIS A 38 2.78 7.90 -10.01
CA HIS A 38 2.78 6.68 -9.21
C HIS A 38 4.08 6.47 -8.43
N SER A 39 4.02 5.60 -7.41
CA SER A 39 5.14 5.21 -6.56
C SER A 39 5.50 3.72 -6.68
N MET A 40 5.02 3.05 -7.74
CA MET A 40 5.39 1.66 -8.02
C MET A 40 6.81 1.59 -8.56
N SER A 41 7.67 0.76 -7.97
CA SER A 41 9.07 0.57 -8.35
C SER A 41 9.36 -0.91 -8.67
N GLY A 42 10.49 -1.19 -9.31
CA GLY A 42 10.94 -2.54 -9.64
C GLY A 42 9.92 -3.34 -10.43
N ASP A 43 9.62 -4.55 -9.99
CA ASP A 43 8.67 -5.45 -10.66
C ASP A 43 7.25 -4.88 -10.67
N LEU A 44 6.84 -4.17 -9.62
CA LEU A 44 5.53 -3.53 -9.54
C LEU A 44 5.36 -2.44 -10.62
N GLN A 45 6.42 -1.68 -10.90
CA GLN A 45 6.44 -0.70 -11.97
C GLN A 45 6.30 -1.38 -13.34
N THR A 46 6.98 -2.50 -13.55
CA THR A 46 6.87 -3.27 -14.80
C THR A 46 5.44 -3.74 -15.02
N VAL A 47 4.80 -4.32 -14.01
CA VAL A 47 3.40 -4.76 -14.10
C VAL A 47 2.46 -3.59 -14.41
N LEU A 48 2.64 -2.46 -13.73
CA LEU A 48 1.84 -1.26 -13.97
C LEU A 48 2.00 -0.77 -15.42
N HIS A 49 3.23 -0.71 -15.92
CA HIS A 49 3.51 -0.25 -17.28
C HIS A 49 2.92 -1.19 -18.34
N ASP A 50 2.93 -2.50 -18.11
CA ASP A 50 2.30 -3.48 -19.01
C ASP A 50 0.77 -3.23 -19.09
N ILE A 51 0.10 -3.08 -17.94
CA ILE A 51 -1.34 -2.80 -17.88
C ILE A 51 -1.68 -1.45 -18.56
N VAL A 52 -0.85 -0.42 -18.37
CA VAL A 52 -1.02 0.88 -19.04
C VAL A 52 -0.81 0.74 -20.55
N ALA A 53 0.17 -0.05 -20.98
CA ALA A 53 0.41 -0.29 -22.41
C ALA A 53 -0.77 -1.00 -23.08
N ASP A 54 -1.37 -2.00 -22.40
CA ASP A 54 -2.55 -2.71 -22.90
C ASP A 54 -3.78 -1.78 -22.99
N PHE A 55 -3.96 -0.90 -21.99
CA PHE A 55 -4.99 0.13 -22.07
C PHE A 55 -4.78 1.05 -23.27
N ASN A 56 -3.58 1.60 -23.43
CA ASN A 56 -3.24 2.54 -24.51
C ASN A 56 -3.37 1.90 -25.90
N GLN A 57 -3.17 0.58 -26.00
CA GLN A 57 -3.32 -0.16 -27.23
C GLN A 57 -4.78 -0.35 -27.64
N THR A 58 -5.66 -0.51 -26.66
CA THR A 58 -7.09 -0.78 -26.86
C THR A 58 -7.96 0.50 -26.87
N HIS A 59 -7.43 1.65 -26.43
CA HIS A 59 -8.13 2.93 -26.33
C HIS A 59 -7.43 4.01 -27.18
N SER A 60 -7.68 3.99 -28.49
CA SER A 60 -6.97 4.82 -29.49
C SER A 60 -7.08 6.34 -29.25
N GLU A 61 -8.12 6.80 -28.57
CA GLU A 61 -8.39 8.22 -28.29
C GLU A 61 -7.74 8.73 -26.99
N ILE A 62 -7.17 7.84 -26.17
CA ILE A 62 -6.57 8.16 -24.87
C ILE A 62 -5.12 7.71 -24.84
N GLU A 63 -4.26 8.45 -24.15
CA GLU A 63 -2.89 8.07 -23.86
C GLU A 63 -2.60 8.30 -22.39
N VAL A 64 -2.48 7.22 -21.61
CA VAL A 64 -2.05 7.26 -20.22
C VAL A 64 -0.52 7.25 -20.18
N LYS A 65 0.08 8.24 -19.48
CA LYS A 65 1.52 8.37 -19.27
C LYS A 65 1.86 8.14 -17.80
N PRO A 66 2.33 6.95 -17.41
CA PRO A 66 2.77 6.69 -16.05
C PRO A 66 4.10 7.37 -15.77
N VAL A 67 4.19 8.11 -14.66
CA VAL A 67 5.37 8.87 -14.26
C VAL A 67 5.73 8.53 -12.81
N PHE A 68 6.84 7.85 -12.62
CA PHE A 68 7.34 7.48 -11.29
C PHE A 68 7.77 8.72 -10.50
N GLN A 69 7.32 8.82 -9.24
CA GLN A 69 7.56 9.97 -8.38
C GLN A 69 8.40 9.68 -7.12
N GLY A 70 8.94 8.48 -6.98
CA GLY A 70 9.65 8.05 -5.78
C GLY A 70 8.72 7.36 -4.78
N THR A 71 9.04 7.47 -3.48
CA THR A 71 8.18 6.94 -2.41
C THR A 71 6.83 7.67 -2.33
N TYR A 72 5.89 7.13 -1.57
CA TYR A 72 4.59 7.81 -1.36
C TYR A 72 4.76 9.19 -0.72
N GLU A 73 5.68 9.33 0.25
CA GLU A 73 5.99 10.58 0.94
C GLU A 73 6.63 11.60 -0.01
N GLU A 74 7.56 11.15 -0.86
CA GLU A 74 8.19 11.99 -1.88
C GLU A 74 7.17 12.47 -2.92
N ALA A 75 6.29 11.56 -3.37
CA ALA A 75 5.22 11.89 -4.32
C ALA A 75 4.26 12.93 -3.74
N LEU A 76 3.84 12.75 -2.47
CA LEU A 76 2.95 13.70 -1.78
C LEU A 76 3.63 15.07 -1.60
N THR A 77 4.91 15.08 -1.24
CA THR A 77 5.70 16.32 -1.09
C THR A 77 5.81 17.08 -2.42
N LYS A 78 6.09 16.37 -3.52
CA LYS A 78 6.12 16.97 -4.87
C LYS A 78 4.76 17.52 -5.27
N TRP A 79 3.69 16.73 -5.03
CA TRP A 79 2.33 17.17 -5.35
C TRP A 79 1.97 18.47 -4.63
N ASN A 80 2.35 18.63 -3.36
CA ASN A 80 2.12 19.88 -2.61
C ASN A 80 2.68 21.13 -3.29
N THR A 81 3.73 20.98 -4.08
CA THR A 81 4.35 22.12 -4.79
C THR A 81 3.64 22.49 -6.09
N VAL A 82 2.86 21.55 -6.66
CA VAL A 82 2.17 21.72 -7.95
C VAL A 82 0.65 21.65 -7.85
N ALA A 83 0.10 21.34 -6.68
CA ALA A 83 -1.34 21.25 -6.47
C ALA A 83 -2.06 22.52 -6.90
N GLY A 84 -3.05 22.40 -7.77
CA GLY A 84 -3.81 23.53 -8.33
C GLY A 84 -3.10 24.33 -9.44
N THR A 85 -1.96 23.86 -9.92
CA THR A 85 -1.26 24.42 -11.10
C THR A 85 -1.41 23.53 -12.33
N GLU A 86 -0.97 24.00 -13.50
CA GLU A 86 -0.96 23.22 -14.74
C GLU A 86 0.06 22.08 -14.75
N ASP A 87 1.02 22.08 -13.81
CA ASP A 87 2.02 21.02 -13.64
C ASP A 87 1.50 19.84 -12.82
N ALA A 88 0.30 19.94 -12.25
CA ALA A 88 -0.32 18.83 -11.50
C ALA A 88 -0.69 17.68 -12.45
N PRO A 89 -0.55 16.40 -12.01
CA PRO A 89 -0.96 15.26 -12.84
C PRO A 89 -2.48 15.20 -13.03
N THR A 90 -2.96 14.37 -13.95
CA THR A 90 -4.40 14.08 -14.10
C THR A 90 -4.85 13.10 -13.00
N ILE A 91 -4.02 12.08 -12.72
CA ILE A 91 -4.23 11.08 -11.68
C ILE A 91 -2.97 11.00 -10.82
N MET A 92 -3.16 10.85 -9.51
CA MET A 92 -2.08 10.58 -8.58
C MET A 92 -2.40 9.37 -7.70
N GLN A 93 -1.44 8.47 -7.56
CA GLN A 93 -1.46 7.42 -6.56
C GLN A 93 -1.01 7.99 -5.21
N THR A 94 -1.88 7.90 -4.20
CA THR A 94 -1.58 8.35 -2.84
C THR A 94 -1.84 7.23 -1.85
N PHE A 95 -0.90 7.00 -0.93
CA PHE A 95 -1.05 5.99 0.11
C PHE A 95 -2.20 6.32 1.08
N GLU A 96 -2.68 5.31 1.79
CA GLU A 96 -3.93 5.38 2.56
C GLU A 96 -3.93 6.50 3.61
N VAL A 97 -2.80 6.73 4.29
CA VAL A 97 -2.70 7.79 5.32
C VAL A 97 -2.79 9.20 4.74
N GLY A 98 -2.60 9.37 3.44
CA GLY A 98 -2.80 10.64 2.75
C GLY A 98 -4.27 10.97 2.47
N THR A 99 -5.22 10.07 2.77
CA THR A 99 -6.62 10.23 2.38
C THR A 99 -7.26 11.53 2.87
N LYS A 100 -7.20 11.80 4.18
CA LYS A 100 -7.78 13.04 4.75
C LYS A 100 -7.07 14.27 4.19
N TYR A 101 -5.77 14.25 4.10
CA TYR A 101 -4.95 15.32 3.53
C TYR A 101 -5.36 15.67 2.08
N MET A 102 -5.56 14.66 1.23
CA MET A 102 -6.03 14.88 -0.15
C MET A 102 -7.42 15.49 -0.20
N ILE A 103 -8.33 15.05 0.67
CA ILE A 103 -9.68 15.60 0.79
C ILE A 103 -9.63 17.08 1.21
N ASP A 104 -8.91 17.39 2.27
CA ASP A 104 -8.82 18.73 2.87
C ASP A 104 -8.12 19.74 1.96
N SER A 105 -7.25 19.28 1.08
CA SER A 105 -6.60 20.13 0.07
C SER A 105 -7.59 20.87 -0.83
N GLY A 106 -8.78 20.30 -1.05
CA GLY A 106 -9.77 20.82 -1.99
C GLY A 106 -9.34 20.79 -3.47
N GLN A 107 -8.21 20.12 -3.78
CA GLN A 107 -7.62 20.06 -5.14
C GLN A 107 -7.95 18.78 -5.90
N ILE A 108 -8.90 17.98 -5.39
CA ILE A 108 -9.29 16.70 -5.99
C ILE A 108 -10.73 16.71 -6.47
N VAL A 109 -11.06 15.83 -7.39
CA VAL A 109 -12.42 15.49 -7.79
C VAL A 109 -12.76 14.14 -7.18
N PRO A 110 -13.75 14.07 -6.27
CA PRO A 110 -14.17 12.77 -5.74
C PRO A 110 -14.58 11.84 -6.87
N VAL A 111 -14.08 10.62 -6.86
CA VAL A 111 -14.42 9.64 -7.90
C VAL A 111 -15.91 9.33 -7.94
N GLN A 112 -16.61 9.54 -6.81
CA GLN A 112 -18.07 9.48 -6.72
C GLN A 112 -18.77 10.37 -7.78
N THR A 113 -18.20 11.52 -8.15
CA THR A 113 -18.73 12.41 -9.18
C THR A 113 -18.86 11.70 -10.53
N TRP A 114 -17.88 10.89 -10.89
CA TRP A 114 -17.86 10.11 -12.14
C TRP A 114 -18.68 8.82 -12.04
N ILE A 115 -18.70 8.19 -10.87
CA ILE A 115 -19.58 7.04 -10.57
C ILE A 115 -21.04 7.44 -10.80
N ASP A 116 -21.46 8.58 -10.25
CA ASP A 116 -22.83 9.09 -10.37
C ASP A 116 -23.17 9.49 -11.81
N LYS A 117 -22.25 10.19 -12.50
CA LYS A 117 -22.41 10.66 -13.88
C LYS A 117 -22.59 9.49 -14.85
N ASP A 118 -21.80 8.43 -14.68
CA ASP A 118 -21.81 7.22 -15.50
C ASP A 118 -22.82 6.17 -15.02
N LYS A 119 -23.40 6.36 -13.84
CA LYS A 119 -24.20 5.35 -13.14
C LYS A 119 -23.47 4.02 -13.02
N TYR A 120 -22.15 4.11 -12.74
CA TYR A 120 -21.28 2.96 -12.66
C TYR A 120 -21.59 2.12 -11.41
N ASP A 121 -21.77 0.81 -11.59
CA ASP A 121 -22.08 -0.10 -10.48
C ASP A 121 -20.82 -0.46 -9.70
N VAL A 122 -20.70 0.08 -8.50
CA VAL A 122 -19.62 -0.21 -7.54
C VAL A 122 -20.04 -1.20 -6.46
N SER A 123 -21.25 -1.74 -6.51
CA SER A 123 -21.78 -2.67 -5.50
C SER A 123 -20.99 -3.98 -5.42
N GLN A 124 -20.29 -4.30 -6.50
CA GLN A 124 -19.43 -5.48 -6.60
C GLN A 124 -18.01 -5.26 -6.11
N TRP A 125 -17.62 -4.01 -5.76
CA TRP A 125 -16.29 -3.75 -5.23
C TRP A 125 -16.13 -4.29 -3.80
N GLU A 126 -14.87 -4.65 -3.45
CA GLU A 126 -14.53 -5.18 -2.14
C GLU A 126 -14.84 -4.16 -1.03
N LYS A 127 -15.86 -4.46 -0.23
CA LYS A 127 -16.41 -3.51 0.75
C LYS A 127 -15.40 -3.07 1.80
N ASN A 128 -14.58 -4.00 2.29
CA ASN A 128 -13.57 -3.71 3.30
C ASN A 128 -12.49 -2.76 2.77
N ILE A 129 -12.22 -2.79 1.46
CA ILE A 129 -11.29 -1.88 0.81
C ILE A 129 -11.94 -0.51 0.55
N VAL A 130 -13.12 -0.50 -0.07
CA VAL A 130 -13.85 0.73 -0.44
C VAL A 130 -14.21 1.57 0.78
N SER A 131 -14.53 0.92 1.92
CA SER A 131 -14.94 1.62 3.15
C SER A 131 -13.88 2.58 3.66
N TYR A 132 -12.60 2.28 3.46
CA TYR A 132 -11.50 3.16 3.86
C TYR A 132 -11.55 4.50 3.12
N TYR A 133 -11.81 4.48 1.81
CA TYR A 133 -11.83 5.64 0.93
C TYR A 133 -13.21 6.30 0.80
N THR A 134 -14.19 5.78 1.57
CA THR A 134 -15.53 6.36 1.69
C THR A 134 -15.60 7.26 2.92
N VAL A 135 -15.85 8.54 2.69
CA VAL A 135 -15.99 9.55 3.75
C VAL A 135 -17.34 10.25 3.54
N ASP A 136 -18.15 10.35 4.59
CA ASP A 136 -19.50 10.93 4.54
C ASP A 136 -20.38 10.36 3.39
N GLY A 137 -20.28 9.06 3.17
CA GLY A 137 -21.02 8.36 2.13
C GLY A 137 -20.56 8.61 0.69
N ARG A 138 -19.40 9.28 0.48
CA ARG A 138 -18.81 9.53 -0.85
C ARG A 138 -17.50 8.76 -0.99
N ILE A 139 -17.30 8.12 -2.14
CA ILE A 139 -16.01 7.53 -2.52
C ILE A 139 -15.14 8.63 -3.12
N TYR A 140 -14.05 8.99 -2.43
CA TYR A 140 -13.16 10.08 -2.85
C TYR A 140 -12.10 9.65 -3.84
N SER A 141 -11.57 8.46 -3.70
CA SER A 141 -10.54 7.90 -4.58
C SER A 141 -10.86 6.46 -4.95
N MET A 142 -10.31 5.98 -6.06
CA MET A 142 -10.46 4.59 -6.46
C MET A 142 -9.38 3.75 -5.80
N PRO A 143 -9.72 2.72 -4.99
CA PRO A 143 -8.73 1.79 -4.47
C PRO A 143 -7.91 1.16 -5.61
N PHE A 144 -6.61 0.97 -5.41
CA PHE A 144 -5.74 0.47 -6.46
C PHE A 144 -4.86 -0.69 -5.99
N ASN A 145 -3.93 -0.45 -5.10
CA ASN A 145 -2.99 -1.45 -4.62
C ASN A 145 -3.14 -1.63 -3.10
N SER A 146 -4.23 -2.28 -2.71
CA SER A 146 -4.55 -2.55 -1.30
C SER A 146 -3.93 -3.84 -0.82
N SER A 147 -3.43 -3.84 0.42
CA SER A 147 -2.84 -4.97 1.11
C SER A 147 -3.20 -4.95 2.59
N THR A 148 -2.95 -6.04 3.30
CA THR A 148 -3.07 -6.13 4.76
C THR A 148 -1.85 -6.80 5.37
N PRO A 149 -1.56 -6.62 6.67
CA PRO A 149 -0.46 -7.30 7.30
C PRO A 149 -0.77 -8.79 7.49
N VAL A 150 0.27 -9.61 7.39
CA VAL A 150 0.22 -11.04 7.64
C VAL A 150 1.44 -11.48 8.43
N LEU A 151 1.33 -12.60 9.15
CA LEU A 151 2.47 -13.28 9.73
C LEU A 151 3.10 -14.19 8.68
N ILE A 152 4.36 -13.98 8.36
CA ILE A 152 5.16 -14.86 7.51
C ILE A 152 6.12 -15.66 8.40
N TYR A 153 6.27 -16.96 8.13
CA TYR A 153 7.11 -17.83 8.93
C TYR A 153 7.82 -18.91 8.11
N ASN A 154 8.98 -19.34 8.62
CA ASN A 154 9.80 -20.41 8.05
C ASN A 154 9.32 -21.77 8.57
N LYS A 155 8.64 -22.54 7.72
CA LYS A 155 8.11 -23.88 8.06
C LYS A 155 9.21 -24.89 8.38
N ASP A 156 10.35 -24.78 7.74
CA ASP A 156 11.48 -25.67 8.02
C ASP A 156 12.06 -25.41 9.42
N ALA A 157 12.20 -24.14 9.80
CA ALA A 157 12.59 -23.76 11.16
C ALA A 157 11.58 -24.25 12.21
N PHE A 158 10.29 -24.25 11.90
CA PHE A 158 9.24 -24.83 12.77
C PHE A 158 9.46 -26.32 12.97
N ARG A 159 9.65 -27.09 11.89
CA ARG A 159 9.93 -28.54 11.97
C ARG A 159 11.16 -28.83 12.79
N GLU A 160 12.25 -28.10 12.57
CA GLU A 160 13.51 -28.24 13.33
C GLU A 160 13.34 -27.92 14.83
N ALA A 161 12.46 -26.96 15.18
CA ALA A 161 12.17 -26.60 16.56
C ALA A 161 11.11 -27.52 17.22
N GLY A 162 10.60 -28.54 16.52
CA GLY A 162 9.55 -29.43 17.00
C GLY A 162 8.18 -28.73 17.10
N LEU A 163 7.96 -27.67 16.30
CA LEU A 163 6.67 -27.00 16.14
C LEU A 163 5.93 -27.57 14.92
N ASP A 164 4.61 -27.57 14.97
CA ASP A 164 3.79 -27.95 13.84
C ASP A 164 3.74 -26.79 12.83
N PRO A 165 4.27 -26.94 11.61
CA PRO A 165 4.29 -25.88 10.61
C PRO A 165 2.90 -25.56 10.02
N GLU A 166 1.91 -26.42 10.27
CA GLU A 166 0.51 -26.19 9.81
C GLU A 166 -0.35 -25.49 10.89
N ASN A 167 0.20 -25.31 12.10
CA ASN A 167 -0.43 -24.59 13.21
C ASN A 167 0.44 -23.39 13.66
N PRO A 168 0.50 -22.32 12.85
CA PRO A 168 1.22 -21.09 13.21
C PRO A 168 0.54 -20.38 14.40
N PRO A 169 1.29 -19.56 15.15
CA PRO A 169 0.73 -18.82 16.28
C PRO A 169 -0.33 -17.81 15.85
N LEU A 170 -1.46 -17.82 16.55
CA LEU A 170 -2.59 -16.91 16.35
C LEU A 170 -2.76 -15.93 17.52
N THR A 171 -2.10 -16.21 18.66
CA THR A 171 -2.15 -15.36 19.86
C THR A 171 -0.75 -14.87 20.26
N TYR A 172 -0.71 -13.83 21.08
CA TYR A 172 0.57 -13.28 21.57
C TYR A 172 1.34 -14.27 22.43
N SER A 173 0.66 -15.08 23.25
CA SER A 173 1.32 -16.13 24.02
C SER A 173 1.91 -17.21 23.13
N GLU A 174 1.15 -17.70 22.15
CA GLU A 174 1.65 -18.67 21.18
C GLU A 174 2.83 -18.11 20.37
N LEU A 175 2.76 -16.82 19.96
CA LEU A 175 3.84 -16.15 19.24
C LEU A 175 5.13 -16.09 20.08
N LYS A 176 5.02 -15.71 21.37
CA LYS A 176 6.17 -15.66 22.29
C LYS A 176 6.78 -17.04 22.51
N GLU A 177 5.95 -18.07 22.71
CA GLU A 177 6.43 -19.44 22.91
C GLU A 177 7.09 -20.02 21.65
N ALA A 178 6.50 -19.79 20.48
CA ALA A 178 7.11 -20.16 19.20
C ALA A 178 8.45 -19.43 19.00
N ALA A 179 8.49 -18.13 19.25
CA ALA A 179 9.71 -17.34 19.11
C ALA A 179 10.85 -17.82 20.02
N LYS A 180 10.56 -18.22 21.27
CA LYS A 180 11.56 -18.83 22.16
C LYS A 180 12.15 -20.10 21.58
N LYS A 181 11.31 -21.00 21.06
CA LYS A 181 11.76 -22.27 20.46
C LYS A 181 12.54 -22.07 19.16
N LEU A 182 12.18 -21.06 18.39
CA LEU A 182 12.77 -20.72 17.08
C LEU A 182 14.08 -19.93 17.22
N THR A 183 14.33 -19.31 18.38
CA THR A 183 15.56 -18.55 18.62
C THR A 183 16.74 -19.50 18.80
N LYS A 184 17.75 -19.36 17.95
CA LYS A 184 18.97 -20.18 17.98
C LYS A 184 20.17 -19.33 18.36
N LYS A 185 20.99 -19.88 19.27
CA LYS A 185 22.26 -19.27 19.73
C LYS A 185 23.44 -20.15 19.39
N LYS A 186 24.56 -19.53 19.03
CA LYS A 186 25.88 -20.18 18.89
C LYS A 186 26.84 -19.47 19.85
N GLY A 187 27.10 -20.11 20.99
CA GLY A 187 27.75 -19.42 22.09
C GLY A 187 26.91 -18.29 22.64
N ASN A 188 27.43 -17.08 22.67
CA ASN A 188 26.73 -15.88 23.13
C ASN A 188 26.02 -15.11 21.99
N GLU A 189 26.18 -15.54 20.75
CA GLU A 189 25.58 -14.87 19.58
C GLU A 189 24.23 -15.48 19.20
N THR A 190 23.22 -14.66 19.00
CA THR A 190 21.94 -15.09 18.41
C THR A 190 22.09 -15.15 16.91
N VAL A 191 22.05 -16.35 16.34
CA VAL A 191 22.21 -16.60 14.89
C VAL A 191 20.86 -16.65 14.17
N GLN A 192 19.77 -16.94 14.89
CA GLN A 192 18.40 -16.87 14.41
C GLN A 192 17.51 -16.31 15.52
N TYR A 193 16.78 -15.29 15.24
CA TYR A 193 15.74 -14.71 16.10
C TYR A 193 14.38 -15.33 15.79
N GLY A 194 13.54 -15.47 16.79
CA GLY A 194 12.22 -16.06 16.63
C GLY A 194 11.23 -15.16 15.92
N PHE A 195 11.30 -13.84 16.15
CA PHE A 195 10.31 -12.90 15.60
C PHE A 195 10.91 -11.52 15.30
N SER A 196 10.24 -10.80 14.40
CA SER A 196 10.51 -9.39 14.10
C SER A 196 9.25 -8.66 13.63
N ILE A 197 9.26 -7.34 13.80
CA ILE A 197 8.34 -6.39 13.17
C ILE A 197 9.20 -5.23 12.66
N LEU A 198 8.97 -4.80 11.43
CA LEU A 198 9.59 -3.59 10.91
C LEU A 198 9.18 -2.37 11.74
N ASN A 199 10.09 -1.45 12.04
CA ASN A 199 9.77 -0.18 12.69
C ASN A 199 9.00 0.72 11.71
N TYR A 200 7.74 0.40 11.49
CA TYR A 200 6.85 1.08 10.57
C TYR A 200 5.48 1.24 11.23
N GLY A 201 5.00 2.46 11.34
CA GLY A 201 3.79 2.79 12.13
C GLY A 201 2.55 2.02 11.72
N TRP A 202 2.45 1.59 10.45
CA TRP A 202 1.35 0.78 9.97
C TRP A 202 1.17 -0.54 10.74
N PHE A 203 2.24 -1.26 11.08
CA PHE A 203 2.11 -2.51 11.84
C PHE A 203 1.56 -2.28 13.25
N PHE A 204 1.95 -1.18 13.91
CA PHE A 204 1.39 -0.83 15.20
C PHE A 204 -0.12 -0.54 15.09
N GLU A 205 -0.50 0.29 14.12
CA GLU A 205 -1.91 0.63 13.84
C GLU A 205 -2.75 -0.63 13.61
N GLU A 206 -2.24 -1.56 12.80
CA GLU A 206 -2.89 -2.83 12.50
C GLU A 206 -3.05 -3.73 13.73
N MET A 207 -2.01 -3.80 14.57
CA MET A 207 -2.04 -4.56 15.82
C MET A 207 -2.98 -3.94 16.87
N VAL A 208 -3.23 -2.64 16.81
CA VAL A 208 -4.27 -1.97 17.61
C VAL A 208 -5.66 -2.28 17.05
N ALA A 209 -5.85 -2.11 15.75
CA ALA A 209 -7.13 -2.31 15.07
C ALA A 209 -7.65 -3.75 15.16
N VAL A 210 -6.77 -4.76 15.04
CA VAL A 210 -7.16 -6.18 15.11
C VAL A 210 -7.80 -6.55 16.46
N GLN A 211 -7.49 -5.78 17.52
CA GLN A 211 -8.07 -5.89 18.86
C GLN A 211 -9.39 -5.11 18.99
N GLY A 212 -9.74 -4.25 18.04
CA GLY A 212 -10.86 -3.32 18.10
C GLY A 212 -10.50 -1.95 18.70
N GLY A 213 -9.20 -1.70 18.93
CA GLY A 213 -8.70 -0.41 19.41
C GLY A 213 -8.80 0.69 18.37
N LEU A 214 -8.97 1.93 18.83
CA LEU A 214 -9.00 3.12 18.00
C LEU A 214 -7.63 3.82 18.01
N TYR A 215 -7.29 4.45 16.91
CA TYR A 215 -6.08 5.27 16.79
C TYR A 215 -6.33 6.70 17.30
N VAL A 216 -7.49 7.26 16.94
CA VAL A 216 -7.97 8.58 17.40
C VAL A 216 -9.43 8.50 17.85
N ASN A 217 -9.90 9.53 18.56
CA ASN A 217 -11.31 9.64 18.98
C ASN A 217 -12.26 9.86 17.79
N ASN A 218 -13.56 10.01 18.07
CA ASN A 218 -14.61 10.21 17.07
C ASN A 218 -14.65 9.11 16.02
N ASP A 219 -14.66 7.82 16.50
CA ASP A 219 -14.67 6.63 15.64
C ASP A 219 -13.54 6.64 14.62
N ASN A 220 -12.31 6.87 15.07
CA ASN A 220 -11.14 7.06 14.21
C ASN A 220 -11.23 8.27 13.26
N GLY A 221 -11.86 9.37 13.69
CA GLY A 221 -12.09 10.55 12.86
C GLY A 221 -13.17 10.37 11.80
N ARG A 222 -13.96 9.27 11.87
CA ARG A 222 -14.99 8.91 10.89
C ARG A 222 -16.37 9.47 11.23
N SER A 223 -16.65 9.78 12.50
CA SER A 223 -17.89 10.42 12.97
C SER A 223 -17.75 11.92 13.22
N GLY A 224 -16.63 12.50 12.83
CA GLY A 224 -16.27 13.91 12.98
C GLY A 224 -14.78 14.08 13.14
N ASP A 225 -14.25 15.30 12.94
CA ASP A 225 -12.81 15.54 13.01
C ASP A 225 -12.21 15.08 14.34
N ALA A 226 -11.10 14.35 14.24
CA ALA A 226 -10.40 13.87 15.42
C ALA A 226 -9.73 15.05 16.17
N THR A 227 -9.86 15.05 17.47
CA THR A 227 -9.25 16.07 18.35
C THR A 227 -8.23 15.49 19.31
N LYS A 228 -8.14 14.14 19.37
CA LYS A 228 -7.29 13.45 20.32
C LYS A 228 -6.88 12.06 19.79
N ALA A 229 -5.59 11.77 19.84
CA ALA A 229 -5.06 10.42 19.69
C ALA A 229 -5.36 9.60 20.97
N VAL A 230 -5.70 8.32 20.79
CA VAL A 230 -6.07 7.40 21.89
C VAL A 230 -5.31 6.06 21.81
N PHE A 231 -4.37 5.93 20.92
CA PHE A 231 -3.63 4.68 20.70
C PHE A 231 -2.67 4.29 21.84
N ASN A 232 -2.58 5.08 22.91
CA ASN A 232 -1.87 4.73 24.15
C ASN A 232 -2.77 4.03 25.19
N GLU A 233 -3.99 3.68 24.82
CA GLU A 233 -4.88 2.87 25.63
C GLU A 233 -4.42 1.39 25.66
N GLU A 234 -5.22 0.52 26.24
CA GLU A 234 -4.83 -0.87 26.54
C GLU A 234 -4.37 -1.65 25.30
N GLU A 235 -4.98 -1.42 24.14
CA GLU A 235 -4.65 -2.10 22.88
C GLU A 235 -3.23 -1.76 22.41
N GLY A 236 -2.89 -0.48 22.39
CA GLY A 236 -1.55 -0.04 22.02
C GLY A 236 -0.50 -0.44 23.05
N LYS A 237 -0.84 -0.37 24.34
CA LYS A 237 0.03 -0.82 25.41
C LYS A 237 0.41 -2.29 25.26
N ARG A 238 -0.56 -3.18 24.99
CA ARG A 238 -0.29 -4.62 24.75
C ARG A 238 0.69 -4.86 23.60
N VAL A 239 0.59 -4.07 22.51
CA VAL A 239 1.52 -4.16 21.39
C VAL A 239 2.94 -3.80 21.82
N PHE A 240 3.11 -2.69 22.53
CA PHE A 240 4.41 -2.23 22.98
C PHE A 240 5.01 -3.14 24.05
N GLU A 241 4.19 -3.71 24.95
CA GLU A 241 4.62 -4.72 25.92
C GLU A 241 5.09 -6.01 25.23
N LEU A 242 4.37 -6.46 24.18
CA LEU A 242 4.81 -7.62 23.38
C LEU A 242 6.20 -7.39 22.79
N ILE A 243 6.42 -6.26 22.12
CA ILE A 243 7.72 -5.94 21.49
C ILE A 243 8.82 -5.83 22.55
N ARG A 244 8.58 -5.08 23.63
CA ARG A 244 9.52 -4.93 24.74
C ARG A 244 9.91 -6.27 25.35
N ASP A 245 8.92 -7.13 25.66
CA ASP A 245 9.16 -8.41 26.31
C ASP A 245 9.99 -9.32 25.41
N MET A 246 9.64 -9.44 24.14
CA MET A 246 10.38 -10.26 23.19
C MET A 246 11.78 -9.72 22.90
N HIS A 247 11.96 -8.39 22.88
CA HIS A 247 13.27 -7.76 22.76
C HIS A 247 14.15 -8.05 24.00
N ARG A 248 13.60 -7.87 25.20
CA ARG A 248 14.28 -8.17 26.47
C ARG A 248 14.67 -9.66 26.58
N ASP A 249 13.78 -10.56 26.14
CA ASP A 249 14.01 -11.99 26.16
C ASP A 249 15.01 -12.46 25.08
N GLY A 250 15.46 -11.57 24.20
CA GLY A 250 16.44 -11.85 23.14
C GLY A 250 15.87 -12.68 21.99
N THR A 251 14.54 -12.70 21.83
CA THR A 251 13.83 -13.43 20.76
C THR A 251 13.43 -12.55 19.60
N PHE A 252 13.56 -11.23 19.75
CA PHE A 252 13.16 -10.21 18.78
C PHE A 252 14.35 -9.63 18.02
N TYR A 253 14.24 -9.56 16.71
CA TYR A 253 15.21 -8.90 15.83
C TYR A 253 14.74 -7.49 15.48
N ASN A 254 15.53 -6.47 15.78
CA ASN A 254 15.30 -5.12 15.31
C ASN A 254 15.84 -4.97 13.88
N ALA A 255 14.94 -4.95 12.90
CA ALA A 255 15.26 -4.82 11.48
C ALA A 255 15.37 -3.35 11.01
N GLY A 256 15.12 -2.37 11.90
CA GLY A 256 15.02 -0.97 11.49
C GLY A 256 13.74 -0.68 10.68
N GLN A 257 13.85 0.21 9.67
CA GLN A 257 12.70 0.71 8.91
C GLN A 257 12.68 0.26 7.43
N ASN A 258 13.70 -0.48 6.98
CA ASN A 258 13.83 -0.87 5.58
C ASN A 258 13.18 -2.23 5.30
N TRP A 259 12.22 -2.25 4.38
CA TRP A 259 11.48 -3.45 3.98
C TRP A 259 12.37 -4.53 3.37
N ASP A 260 13.32 -4.12 2.53
CA ASP A 260 14.19 -5.07 1.83
C ASP A 260 15.20 -5.72 2.81
N ASP A 261 15.70 -4.96 3.79
CA ASP A 261 16.58 -5.49 4.85
C ASP A 261 15.83 -6.51 5.72
N MET A 262 14.56 -6.26 6.04
CA MET A 262 13.74 -7.21 6.80
C MET A 262 13.53 -8.52 6.01
N ARG A 263 13.15 -8.41 4.75
CA ARG A 263 12.95 -9.58 3.87
C ARG A 263 14.25 -10.36 3.67
N ALA A 264 15.35 -9.65 3.44
CA ALA A 264 16.68 -10.26 3.33
C ALA A 264 17.10 -11.02 4.62
N ALA A 265 16.81 -10.46 5.80
CA ALA A 265 17.07 -11.10 7.07
C ALA A 265 16.26 -12.41 7.23
N PHE A 266 14.99 -12.41 6.83
CA PHE A 266 14.15 -13.61 6.82
C PHE A 266 14.66 -14.65 5.82
N GLN A 267 14.93 -14.26 4.58
CA GLN A 267 15.44 -15.16 3.52
C GLN A 267 16.80 -15.76 3.86
N ALA A 268 17.62 -15.04 4.61
CA ALA A 268 18.90 -15.54 5.14
C ALA A 268 18.74 -16.46 6.38
N GLY A 269 17.52 -16.70 6.85
CA GLY A 269 17.25 -17.50 8.05
C GLY A 269 17.64 -16.81 9.38
N LYS A 270 17.92 -15.50 9.36
CA LYS A 270 18.24 -14.73 10.56
C LYS A 270 17.01 -14.44 11.44
N VAL A 271 15.83 -14.48 10.84
CA VAL A 271 14.53 -14.33 11.50
C VAL A 271 13.60 -15.45 11.06
N ALA A 272 12.93 -16.11 12.01
CA ALA A 272 12.06 -17.25 11.72
C ALA A 272 10.59 -16.86 11.47
N MET A 273 10.12 -15.78 12.07
CA MET A 273 8.77 -15.23 11.89
C MET A 273 8.83 -13.70 11.83
N TYR A 274 8.01 -13.07 10.99
CA TYR A 274 7.88 -11.62 10.99
C TYR A 274 6.56 -11.18 10.39
N LEU A 275 6.18 -9.91 10.61
CA LEU A 275 5.04 -9.30 9.94
C LEU A 275 5.47 -8.65 8.62
N ASP A 276 4.73 -8.94 7.56
CA ASP A 276 4.91 -8.32 6.24
C ASP A 276 3.54 -7.94 5.64
N SER A 277 3.57 -7.17 4.58
CA SER A 277 2.41 -6.93 3.72
C SER A 277 2.03 -8.18 2.93
N SER A 278 0.74 -8.41 2.75
CA SER A 278 0.22 -9.44 1.85
C SER A 278 0.77 -9.34 0.42
N ALA A 279 1.07 -8.12 -0.04
CA ALA A 279 1.70 -7.87 -1.33
C ALA A 279 3.15 -8.39 -1.43
N GLY A 280 3.83 -8.59 -0.30
CA GLY A 280 5.20 -9.15 -0.26
C GLY A 280 5.26 -10.68 -0.32
N VAL A 281 4.16 -11.37 -0.05
CA VAL A 281 4.11 -12.82 0.18
C VAL A 281 4.74 -13.62 -0.97
N LYS A 282 4.33 -13.37 -2.21
CA LYS A 282 4.83 -14.09 -3.38
C LYS A 282 6.34 -13.87 -3.58
N THR A 283 6.80 -12.65 -3.44
CA THR A 283 8.22 -12.31 -3.54
C THR A 283 9.03 -13.04 -2.48
N VAL A 284 8.55 -13.08 -1.24
CA VAL A 284 9.21 -13.77 -0.14
C VAL A 284 9.27 -15.27 -0.39
N ILE A 285 8.19 -15.90 -0.86
CA ILE A 285 8.17 -17.33 -1.20
C ILE A 285 9.20 -17.64 -2.27
N ASN A 286 9.23 -16.86 -3.35
CA ASN A 286 10.11 -17.12 -4.50
C ASN A 286 11.60 -16.95 -4.22
N HIS A 287 11.97 -16.13 -3.23
CA HIS A 287 13.36 -15.84 -2.88
C HIS A 287 13.84 -16.54 -1.60
N SER A 288 12.96 -17.24 -0.88
CA SER A 288 13.33 -17.98 0.31
C SER A 288 13.87 -19.37 -0.05
N PRO A 289 15.00 -19.84 0.54
CA PRO A 289 15.55 -21.17 0.29
C PRO A 289 14.86 -22.29 1.09
N PHE A 290 13.75 -22.00 1.76
CA PHE A 290 12.97 -22.89 2.62
C PHE A 290 11.46 -22.74 2.36
N ASP A 291 10.67 -23.63 2.90
CA ASP A 291 9.21 -23.60 2.82
C ASP A 291 8.63 -22.48 3.67
N VAL A 292 7.83 -21.59 3.05
CA VAL A 292 7.26 -20.38 3.66
C VAL A 292 5.79 -20.59 3.99
N GLY A 293 5.42 -20.33 5.23
CA GLY A 293 4.04 -20.26 5.70
C GLY A 293 3.55 -18.81 5.84
N VAL A 294 2.24 -18.65 5.72
CA VAL A 294 1.54 -17.38 5.95
C VAL A 294 0.37 -17.63 6.88
N SER A 295 0.16 -16.74 7.83
CA SER A 295 -0.93 -16.79 8.80
C SER A 295 -1.52 -15.40 9.01
N TYR A 296 -2.65 -15.38 9.69
CA TYR A 296 -3.31 -14.13 10.12
C TYR A 296 -2.44 -13.38 11.13
N LEU A 297 -2.67 -12.07 11.21
CA LEU A 297 -2.06 -11.21 12.22
C LEU A 297 -2.41 -11.71 13.62
N PRO A 298 -1.45 -12.02 14.51
CA PRO A 298 -1.75 -12.50 15.86
C PRO A 298 -2.49 -11.46 16.71
N VAL A 299 -3.31 -11.94 17.67
CA VAL A 299 -4.07 -11.11 18.62
C VAL A 299 -3.66 -11.43 20.06
N PRO A 300 -3.90 -10.54 21.04
CA PRO A 300 -3.74 -10.89 22.46
C PRO A 300 -4.64 -12.06 22.87
N ASP A 301 -4.21 -12.80 23.89
CA ASP A 301 -4.97 -13.95 24.39
C ASP A 301 -6.36 -13.52 24.92
N GLY A 302 -7.39 -14.26 24.53
CA GLY A 302 -8.76 -13.98 24.93
C GLY A 302 -9.41 -12.76 24.26
N VAL A 303 -8.70 -12.09 23.36
CA VAL A 303 -9.27 -11.00 22.58
C VAL A 303 -9.85 -11.51 21.27
N GLU A 304 -11.11 -11.13 21.00
CA GLU A 304 -11.77 -11.47 19.74
C GLU A 304 -11.15 -10.67 18.58
N ARG A 305 -10.72 -11.38 17.53
CA ARG A 305 -10.20 -10.76 16.30
C ARG A 305 -11.27 -9.92 15.63
N GLN A 306 -10.98 -8.64 15.41
CA GLN A 306 -11.89 -7.75 14.65
C GLN A 306 -11.55 -7.71 13.17
N GLY A 307 -10.32 -7.98 12.81
CA GLY A 307 -9.81 -7.93 11.45
C GLY A 307 -8.70 -6.91 11.27
N VAL A 308 -8.42 -6.58 10.04
CA VAL A 308 -7.28 -5.74 9.63
C VAL A 308 -7.74 -4.49 8.89
N VAL A 309 -6.98 -3.42 9.00
CA VAL A 309 -7.16 -2.22 8.18
C VAL A 309 -6.44 -2.44 6.84
N ILE A 310 -6.92 -1.88 5.76
CA ILE A 310 -6.18 -1.90 4.50
C ILE A 310 -5.00 -0.92 4.55
N GLY A 311 -3.91 -1.33 3.95
CA GLY A 311 -2.79 -0.47 3.59
C GLY A 311 -2.68 -0.34 2.08
N GLY A 312 -1.62 0.35 1.63
CA GLY A 312 -1.37 0.57 0.22
C GLY A 312 -1.89 1.91 -0.25
N ALA A 313 -2.46 1.97 -1.46
CA ALA A 313 -2.80 3.25 -2.06
C ALA A 313 -4.04 3.22 -2.93
N SER A 314 -4.54 4.42 -3.24
CA SER A 314 -5.67 4.66 -4.15
C SER A 314 -5.32 5.71 -5.19
N LEU A 315 -6.12 5.80 -6.24
CA LEU A 315 -5.97 6.75 -7.33
C LEU A 315 -6.88 7.95 -7.11
N TRP A 316 -6.30 9.13 -7.18
CA TRP A 316 -6.94 10.41 -6.96
C TRP A 316 -6.97 11.21 -8.26
N MET A 317 -8.14 11.73 -8.62
CA MET A 317 -8.33 12.58 -9.79
C MET A 317 -8.13 14.04 -9.40
N MET A 318 -7.32 14.77 -10.16
CA MET A 318 -6.99 16.16 -9.85
C MET A 318 -8.02 17.12 -10.44
N LYS A 319 -8.39 18.14 -9.65
CA LYS A 319 -9.38 19.17 -10.01
C LYS A 319 -8.89 20.11 -11.11
N GLY A 320 -7.56 20.30 -11.22
CA GLY A 320 -6.94 21.17 -12.22
C GLY A 320 -7.05 20.65 -13.66
N SER A 321 -7.30 19.34 -13.82
CA SER A 321 -7.46 18.73 -15.15
C SER A 321 -8.78 19.15 -15.82
N SER A 322 -8.77 19.28 -17.14
CA SER A 322 -9.98 19.54 -17.93
C SER A 322 -11.02 18.42 -17.80
N GLU A 323 -12.29 18.70 -18.12
CA GLU A 323 -13.32 17.66 -18.09
C GLU A 323 -13.03 16.51 -19.06
N GLU A 324 -12.38 16.79 -20.18
CA GLU A 324 -11.97 15.78 -21.15
C GLU A 324 -10.88 14.86 -20.58
N GLU A 325 -9.86 15.41 -19.91
CA GLU A 325 -8.81 14.64 -19.23
C GLU A 325 -9.38 13.84 -18.06
N GLN A 326 -10.27 14.43 -17.26
CA GLN A 326 -10.94 13.71 -16.17
C GLN A 326 -11.79 12.55 -16.69
N LYS A 327 -12.50 12.74 -17.83
CA LYS A 327 -13.25 11.67 -18.47
C LYS A 327 -12.31 10.54 -18.94
N ALA A 328 -11.22 10.89 -19.59
CA ALA A 328 -10.21 9.92 -20.02
C ALA A 328 -9.58 9.17 -18.84
N ALA A 329 -9.30 9.89 -17.76
CA ALA A 329 -8.84 9.30 -16.51
C ALA A 329 -9.86 8.31 -15.90
N TRP A 330 -11.15 8.66 -15.96
CA TRP A 330 -12.22 7.78 -15.51
C TRP A 330 -12.34 6.51 -16.35
N GLU A 331 -12.19 6.59 -17.68
CA GLU A 331 -12.13 5.40 -18.54
C GLU A 331 -10.97 4.46 -18.15
N PHE A 332 -9.79 5.01 -17.87
CA PHE A 332 -8.66 4.24 -17.38
C PHE A 332 -8.95 3.61 -16.01
N MET A 333 -9.51 4.37 -15.07
CA MET A 333 -9.89 3.85 -13.75
C MET A 333 -10.90 2.70 -13.87
N LYS A 334 -11.92 2.80 -14.72
CA LYS A 334 -12.86 1.71 -14.97
C LYS A 334 -12.19 0.47 -15.53
N TYR A 335 -11.26 0.64 -16.47
CA TYR A 335 -10.48 -0.46 -17.04
C TYR A 335 -9.70 -1.22 -15.95
N LEU A 336 -9.06 -0.48 -15.04
CA LEU A 336 -8.32 -1.05 -13.92
C LEU A 336 -9.20 -1.89 -12.98
N THR A 337 -10.52 -1.64 -12.90
CA THR A 337 -11.43 -2.38 -12.01
C THR A 337 -12.09 -3.60 -12.67
N THR A 338 -11.80 -3.87 -13.93
CA THR A 338 -12.32 -5.07 -14.60
C THR A 338 -11.74 -6.35 -14.01
N ALA A 339 -12.53 -7.42 -13.97
CA ALA A 339 -12.09 -8.68 -13.36
C ALA A 339 -10.82 -9.27 -13.99
N PRO A 340 -10.63 -9.28 -15.31
CA PRO A 340 -9.38 -9.77 -15.92
C PRO A 340 -8.14 -8.96 -15.52
N VAL A 341 -8.22 -7.61 -15.53
CA VAL A 341 -7.11 -6.73 -15.14
C VAL A 341 -6.79 -6.90 -13.65
N GLN A 342 -7.82 -7.01 -12.82
CA GLN A 342 -7.64 -7.24 -11.38
C GLN A 342 -7.08 -8.63 -11.09
N ALA A 343 -7.41 -9.65 -11.88
CA ALA A 343 -6.82 -10.97 -11.76
C ALA A 343 -5.32 -10.95 -12.10
N GLU A 344 -4.94 -10.29 -13.19
CA GLU A 344 -3.54 -10.10 -13.56
C GLU A 344 -2.78 -9.31 -12.48
N TRP A 345 -3.35 -8.20 -12.02
CA TRP A 345 -2.78 -7.39 -10.95
C TRP A 345 -2.53 -8.20 -9.69
N HIS A 346 -3.53 -8.96 -9.21
CA HIS A 346 -3.41 -9.80 -8.02
C HIS A 346 -2.30 -10.86 -8.17
N VAL A 347 -2.31 -11.59 -9.27
CA VAL A 347 -1.36 -12.70 -9.50
C VAL A 347 0.08 -12.19 -9.65
N ARG A 348 0.28 -11.06 -10.32
CA ARG A 348 1.62 -10.53 -10.59
C ARG A 348 2.20 -9.70 -9.43
N THR A 349 1.34 -9.15 -8.56
CA THR A 349 1.78 -8.21 -7.50
C THR A 349 1.52 -8.69 -6.09
N GLY A 350 0.53 -9.58 -5.87
CA GLY A 350 0.06 -9.97 -4.53
C GLY A 350 -0.88 -8.96 -3.87
N TYR A 351 -1.16 -7.81 -4.48
CA TYR A 351 -2.20 -6.89 -4.00
C TYR A 351 -3.59 -7.49 -4.14
N PHE A 352 -4.53 -7.05 -3.32
CA PHE A 352 -5.92 -7.50 -3.41
C PHE A 352 -6.60 -6.97 -4.66
N ALA A 353 -7.53 -7.78 -5.19
CA ALA A 353 -8.44 -7.31 -6.22
C ALA A 353 -9.56 -6.46 -5.60
N ILE A 354 -9.75 -5.24 -6.11
CA ILE A 354 -10.91 -4.42 -5.72
C ILE A 354 -12.22 -5.04 -6.21
N ASN A 355 -12.18 -5.79 -7.31
CA ASN A 355 -13.31 -6.54 -7.85
C ASN A 355 -13.15 -8.03 -7.52
N PRO A 356 -13.89 -8.58 -6.53
CA PRO A 356 -13.78 -9.98 -6.13
C PRO A 356 -14.10 -11.00 -7.22
N ALA A 357 -14.73 -10.58 -8.33
CA ALA A 357 -14.90 -11.46 -9.48
C ALA A 357 -13.57 -11.94 -10.06
N ALA A 358 -12.49 -11.17 -9.89
CA ALA A 358 -11.13 -11.54 -10.26
C ALA A 358 -10.68 -12.86 -9.62
N TYR A 359 -11.09 -13.14 -8.37
CA TYR A 359 -10.75 -14.38 -7.67
C TYR A 359 -11.42 -15.63 -8.26
N LYS A 360 -12.38 -15.45 -9.17
CA LYS A 360 -13.04 -16.53 -9.91
C LYS A 360 -12.39 -16.82 -11.26
N GLU A 361 -11.49 -15.93 -11.71
CA GLU A 361 -10.76 -16.12 -12.97
C GLU A 361 -9.84 -17.35 -12.89
N PRO A 362 -9.72 -18.12 -14.00
CA PRO A 362 -8.83 -19.29 -14.05
C PRO A 362 -7.40 -18.96 -13.64
N LEU A 363 -6.89 -17.80 -14.06
CA LEU A 363 -5.55 -17.31 -13.74
C LEU A 363 -5.30 -17.29 -12.21
N VAL A 364 -6.22 -16.75 -11.42
CA VAL A 364 -6.08 -16.69 -9.96
C VAL A 364 -6.25 -18.06 -9.33
N LYS A 365 -7.21 -18.86 -9.81
CA LYS A 365 -7.41 -20.23 -9.30
C LYS A 365 -6.18 -21.12 -9.49
N ASP A 366 -5.51 -20.98 -10.61
CA ASP A 366 -4.30 -21.76 -10.90
C ASP A 366 -3.11 -21.25 -10.08
N GLU A 367 -3.01 -19.94 -9.89
CA GLU A 367 -2.00 -19.34 -9.01
C GLU A 367 -2.16 -19.80 -7.55
N TRP A 368 -3.36 -19.85 -7.03
CA TRP A 368 -3.63 -20.30 -5.66
C TRP A 368 -3.40 -21.81 -5.42
N LYS A 369 -3.36 -22.62 -6.48
CA LYS A 369 -2.90 -24.03 -6.37
C LYS A 369 -1.40 -24.09 -6.13
N THR A 370 -0.65 -23.20 -6.76
CA THR A 370 0.82 -23.11 -6.63
C THR A 370 1.24 -22.37 -5.36
N TYR A 371 0.52 -21.29 -5.02
CA TYR A 371 0.76 -20.41 -3.89
C TYR A 371 -0.49 -20.30 -2.99
N PRO A 372 -0.87 -21.36 -2.24
CA PRO A 372 -2.07 -21.33 -1.39
C PRO A 372 -2.00 -20.26 -0.29
N GLN A 373 -0.80 -19.78 0.04
CA GLN A 373 -0.56 -18.70 0.98
C GLN A 373 -1.25 -17.38 0.57
N LEU A 374 -1.37 -17.12 -0.75
CA LEU A 374 -2.06 -15.93 -1.25
C LEU A 374 -3.56 -15.96 -0.90
N LYS A 375 -4.16 -17.14 -0.88
CA LYS A 375 -5.56 -17.27 -0.45
C LYS A 375 -5.75 -16.95 1.02
N VAL A 376 -4.79 -17.31 1.88
CA VAL A 376 -4.84 -16.97 3.32
C VAL A 376 -4.95 -15.47 3.54
N THR A 377 -4.24 -14.68 2.73
CA THR A 377 -4.31 -13.20 2.82
C THR A 377 -5.69 -12.66 2.48
N VAL A 378 -6.32 -13.21 1.44
CA VAL A 378 -7.68 -12.83 1.01
C VAL A 378 -8.72 -13.28 2.02
N ASP A 379 -8.59 -14.48 2.59
CA ASP A 379 -9.48 -14.98 3.63
C ASP A 379 -9.45 -14.05 4.87
N GLN A 380 -8.27 -13.60 5.31
CA GLN A 380 -8.15 -12.63 6.42
C GLN A 380 -8.88 -11.31 6.12
N LEU A 381 -8.77 -10.79 4.90
CA LEU A 381 -9.50 -9.59 4.48
C LEU A 381 -11.01 -9.80 4.55
N HIS A 382 -11.50 -10.94 4.04
CA HIS A 382 -12.94 -11.25 4.00
C HIS A 382 -13.53 -11.52 5.38
N GLU A 383 -12.75 -12.02 6.33
CA GLU A 383 -13.17 -12.23 7.72
C GLU A 383 -13.13 -10.94 8.56
N THR A 384 -12.62 -9.83 8.02
CA THR A 384 -12.57 -8.55 8.70
C THR A 384 -13.98 -8.00 8.93
N LYS A 385 -14.29 -7.68 10.20
CA LYS A 385 -15.56 -7.07 10.61
C LYS A 385 -15.55 -5.59 10.24
N SER A 386 -16.67 -5.07 9.80
CA SER A 386 -16.83 -3.64 9.52
C SER A 386 -17.05 -2.87 10.82
N THR A 387 -16.01 -2.28 11.38
CA THR A 387 -16.02 -1.47 12.61
C THR A 387 -15.21 -0.20 12.40
N PRO A 388 -15.34 0.85 13.24
CA PRO A 388 -14.47 2.02 13.17
C PRO A 388 -12.98 1.67 13.28
N ALA A 389 -12.62 0.64 14.08
CA ALA A 389 -11.25 0.20 14.24
C ALA A 389 -10.68 -0.36 12.92
N THR A 390 -11.40 -1.26 12.27
CA THR A 390 -10.99 -1.93 11.01
C THR A 390 -11.18 -1.06 9.78
N GLN A 391 -12.02 -0.02 9.85
CA GLN A 391 -12.09 0.99 8.81
C GLN A 391 -10.84 1.88 8.79
N GLY A 392 -10.14 2.01 9.92
CA GLY A 392 -8.91 2.77 10.06
C GLY A 392 -9.11 4.26 10.30
N ALA A 393 -8.07 4.92 10.77
CA ALA A 393 -8.10 6.34 11.12
C ALA A 393 -8.15 7.25 9.90
N LEU A 394 -8.80 8.41 10.08
CA LEU A 394 -8.95 9.45 9.07
C LEU A 394 -8.55 10.80 9.67
N ILE A 395 -7.28 11.16 9.56
CA ILE A 395 -6.72 12.43 10.07
C ILE A 395 -5.71 13.00 9.07
N THR A 396 -5.64 14.31 8.98
CA THR A 396 -4.74 15.03 8.06
C THR A 396 -3.28 14.80 8.40
N VAL A 397 -2.95 14.78 9.70
CA VAL A 397 -1.58 14.61 10.22
C VAL A 397 -1.13 13.15 10.32
N PHE A 398 -1.81 12.21 9.67
CA PHE A 398 -1.52 10.78 9.83
C PHE A 398 -0.08 10.39 9.43
N PRO A 399 0.48 10.90 8.33
CA PRO A 399 1.88 10.61 7.99
C PRO A 399 2.86 10.99 9.10
N GLU A 400 2.65 12.17 9.74
CA GLU A 400 3.46 12.64 10.85
C GLU A 400 3.24 11.80 12.11
N SER A 401 1.99 11.47 12.44
CA SER A 401 1.64 10.63 13.58
C SER A 401 2.30 9.25 13.52
N ARG A 402 2.35 8.62 12.34
CA ARG A 402 3.10 7.35 12.16
C ARG A 402 4.58 7.50 12.49
N GLN A 403 5.21 8.64 12.19
CA GLN A 403 6.61 8.88 12.54
C GLN A 403 6.78 9.02 14.07
N HIS A 404 5.81 9.58 14.78
CA HIS A 404 5.84 9.62 16.25
C HIS A 404 5.78 8.20 16.85
N VAL A 405 4.96 7.32 16.28
CA VAL A 405 4.90 5.90 16.66
C VAL A 405 6.23 5.18 16.38
N VAL A 406 6.83 5.40 15.20
CA VAL A 406 8.15 4.83 14.86
C VAL A 406 9.20 5.22 15.89
N LYS A 407 9.28 6.50 16.26
CA LYS A 407 10.18 7.00 17.32
C LYS A 407 9.88 6.35 18.68
N ALA A 408 8.60 6.13 18.99
CA ALA A 408 8.21 5.46 20.22
C ALA A 408 8.66 3.98 20.22
N MET A 409 8.56 3.26 19.09
CA MET A 409 9.09 1.90 18.95
C MET A 409 10.61 1.85 19.15
N GLU A 410 11.35 2.82 18.61
CA GLU A 410 12.81 2.91 18.79
C GLU A 410 13.19 3.09 20.27
N ARG A 411 12.41 3.89 21.01
CA ARG A 411 12.61 4.08 22.47
C ARG A 411 12.46 2.79 23.28
N LEU A 412 11.64 1.81 22.83
CA LEU A 412 11.54 0.50 23.48
C LEU A 412 12.86 -0.25 23.47
N TYR A 413 13.62 -0.14 22.36
CA TYR A 413 14.94 -0.80 22.23
C TYR A 413 16.00 -0.12 23.09
N GLU A 414 15.80 1.14 23.48
CA GLU A 414 16.62 1.88 24.43
C GLU A 414 16.23 1.61 25.89
N GLY A 415 15.16 0.83 26.12
CA GLY A 415 14.68 0.44 27.44
C GLY A 415 13.71 1.41 28.09
N VAL A 416 13.12 2.35 27.34
CA VAL A 416 12.05 3.22 27.82
C VAL A 416 10.80 2.38 28.11
N ASP A 417 10.05 2.77 29.16
CA ASP A 417 8.79 2.10 29.49
C ASP A 417 7.77 2.21 28.34
N PRO A 418 7.05 1.14 28.01
CA PRO A 418 6.06 1.12 26.93
C PRO A 418 5.01 2.22 27.02
N GLN A 419 4.47 2.44 28.23
CA GLN A 419 3.43 3.46 28.42
C GLN A 419 4.01 4.87 28.28
N GLU A 420 5.23 5.10 28.76
CA GLU A 420 5.92 6.37 28.61
C GLU A 420 6.19 6.69 27.14
N ALA A 421 6.70 5.71 26.37
CA ALA A 421 6.98 5.86 24.95
C ALA A 421 5.70 6.16 24.15
N LEU A 422 4.60 5.44 24.42
CA LEU A 422 3.29 5.69 23.81
C LEU A 422 2.70 7.04 24.17
N ASN A 423 2.76 7.42 25.45
CA ASN A 423 2.24 8.72 25.91
C ASN A 423 2.93 9.88 25.20
N LYS A 424 4.23 9.75 24.95
CA LYS A 424 4.99 10.77 24.20
C LYS A 424 4.54 10.86 22.74
N ALA A 425 4.34 9.71 22.06
CA ALA A 425 3.82 9.70 20.70
C ALA A 425 2.40 10.28 20.58
N VAL A 426 1.53 10.00 21.57
CA VAL A 426 0.19 10.59 21.64
C VAL A 426 0.26 12.10 21.89
N GLU A 427 1.13 12.57 22.78
CA GLU A 427 1.34 14.01 23.03
C GLU A 427 1.76 14.73 21.74
N GLU A 428 2.76 14.21 21.03
CA GLU A 428 3.27 14.77 19.77
C GLU A 428 2.18 14.75 18.68
N THR A 429 1.40 13.67 18.56
CA THR A 429 0.26 13.59 17.64
C THR A 429 -0.83 14.58 17.98
N ASN A 430 -1.16 14.76 19.28
CA ASN A 430 -2.15 15.74 19.71
C ASN A 430 -1.70 17.18 19.43
N GLN A 431 -0.40 17.48 19.53
CA GLN A 431 0.13 18.79 19.15
C GLN A 431 -0.04 19.04 17.65
N ALA A 432 0.22 18.04 16.81
CA ALA A 432 -0.01 18.15 15.37
C ALA A 432 -1.50 18.36 15.04
N LEU A 433 -2.41 17.59 15.64
CA LEU A 433 -3.87 17.76 15.47
C LEU A 433 -4.36 19.15 15.87
N GLN A 434 -3.75 19.78 16.88
CA GLN A 434 -4.13 21.14 17.32
C GLN A 434 -3.64 22.25 16.37
N GLN A 435 -2.61 21.99 15.58
CA GLN A 435 -2.08 22.96 14.62
C GLN A 435 -2.88 22.97 13.30
N GLU A 436 -3.58 21.89 13.00
CA GLU A 436 -4.43 21.75 11.81
C GLU A 436 -5.87 22.28 12.02
N ASN A 437 -6.35 22.39 13.26
CA ASN A 437 -7.66 22.95 13.64
C ASN A 437 -7.55 24.44 14.01
#